data_572c66e3d26f6bebd7d27ab13b836ea1
#
_entry.id   572c66e3d26f6bebd7d27ab13b836ea1
#
_cell.length_a   1.000
_cell.length_b   1.000
_cell.length_c   1.000
_cell.angle_alpha   90.00
_cell.angle_beta   90.00
_cell.angle_gamma   90.00
#
_symmetry.space_group_name_H-M   'P 1'
#
loop_
_entity.id
_entity.type
_entity.pdbx_description
1 polymer ?
#
loop_
_entity_poly.entity_id
_entity_poly.type
_entity_poly.pdbx_seq_one_letter_code
_entity_poly.pdbx_strand_id
1 'polypeptide(L)'
;MTLYLDMDGVIANFFDAFAKRFQQDHWKMIQDKEKAIAELQGTDFFNTLDVFPTSEKLVNFARSTGDWGICSSPLRGDRDNSAYWKRVWLTDKGFLPDINKLIFTGMKEKFAVDKLDGSPNILVDDKPSNISRWIDKGGIGILYQANENSVDELIKKIEKVLKSA
;
A
#
# COMPACT_ATOMS: atom_id res chain seq x y z
N MET A 1 3.05 -4.30 17.77
CA MET A 1 3.39 -4.72 16.38
C MET A 1 2.22 -4.36 15.49
N THR A 2 2.35 -3.33 14.66
CA THR A 2 1.30 -2.89 13.73
C THR A 2 1.46 -3.58 12.36
N LEU A 3 0.34 -4.01 11.78
CA LEU A 3 0.29 -4.50 10.40
C LEU A 3 -0.05 -3.34 9.46
N TYR A 4 0.92 -2.90 8.67
CA TYR A 4 0.72 -1.89 7.63
C TYR A 4 0.51 -2.50 6.25
N LEU A 5 -0.50 -2.02 5.54
CA LEU A 5 -0.73 -2.34 4.14
C LEU A 5 -0.34 -1.13 3.28
N ASP A 6 0.35 -1.36 2.17
CA ASP A 6 0.43 -0.38 1.09
C ASP A 6 -0.93 -0.30 0.35
N MET A 7 -1.12 0.73 -0.44
CA MET A 7 -2.33 0.90 -1.25
C MET A 7 -2.15 0.36 -2.66
N ASP A 8 -1.32 1.04 -3.47
CA ASP A 8 -1.16 0.75 -4.89
C ASP A 8 -0.55 -0.64 -5.10
N GLY A 9 -1.24 -1.50 -5.83
CA GLY A 9 -0.81 -2.88 -6.08
C GLY A 9 -1.17 -3.88 -4.98
N VAL A 10 -1.64 -3.42 -3.81
CA VAL A 10 -2.03 -4.26 -2.66
C VAL A 10 -3.55 -4.26 -2.45
N ILE A 11 -4.17 -3.10 -2.34
CA ILE A 11 -5.62 -2.95 -2.19
C ILE A 11 -6.27 -2.03 -3.24
N ALA A 12 -5.48 -1.21 -3.92
CA ALA A 12 -5.91 -0.32 -4.98
C ALA A 12 -5.29 -0.74 -6.32
N ASN A 13 -6.12 -0.95 -7.34
CA ASN A 13 -5.68 -1.41 -8.65
C ASN A 13 -5.12 -0.25 -9.49
N PHE A 14 -3.92 0.18 -9.12
CA PHE A 14 -3.17 1.21 -9.83
C PHE A 14 -2.88 0.79 -11.28
N PHE A 15 -2.56 -0.47 -11.51
CA PHE A 15 -2.08 -0.95 -12.81
C PHE A 15 -3.12 -0.77 -13.91
N ASP A 16 -4.35 -1.19 -13.68
CA ASP A 16 -5.43 -1.07 -14.67
C ASP A 16 -5.85 0.38 -14.88
N ALA A 17 -5.95 1.16 -13.81
CA ALA A 17 -6.28 2.58 -13.90
C ALA A 17 -5.19 3.36 -14.66
N PHE A 18 -3.92 3.05 -14.41
CA PHE A 18 -2.78 3.67 -15.09
C PHE A 18 -2.76 3.32 -16.58
N ALA A 19 -2.96 2.05 -16.92
CA ALA A 19 -3.08 1.62 -18.31
C ALA A 19 -4.24 2.33 -19.02
N LYS A 20 -5.41 2.37 -18.41
CA LYS A 20 -6.61 3.02 -18.95
C LYS A 20 -6.41 4.53 -19.15
N ARG A 21 -5.76 5.20 -18.20
CA ARG A 21 -5.48 6.65 -18.27
C ARG A 21 -4.67 7.02 -19.52
N PHE A 22 -3.77 6.14 -19.95
CA PHE A 22 -2.91 6.31 -21.12
C PHE A 22 -3.34 5.47 -22.32
N GLN A 23 -4.59 4.97 -22.32
CA GLN A 23 -5.19 4.23 -23.46
C GLN A 23 -4.37 3.01 -23.90
N GLN A 24 -3.79 2.29 -22.95
CA GLN A 24 -3.06 1.05 -23.16
C GLN A 24 -3.84 -0.15 -22.60
N ASP A 25 -3.66 -1.32 -23.21
CA ASP A 25 -4.26 -2.58 -22.73
C ASP A 25 -3.59 -3.09 -21.46
N HIS A 26 -2.32 -2.73 -21.25
CA HIS A 26 -1.54 -3.13 -20.12
C HIS A 26 -0.57 -2.02 -19.72
N TRP A 27 -0.41 -1.80 -18.40
CA TRP A 27 0.45 -0.73 -17.88
C TRP A 27 1.93 -0.84 -18.32
N LYS A 28 2.43 -2.08 -18.56
CA LYS A 28 3.80 -2.31 -19.08
C LYS A 28 4.00 -1.77 -20.48
N MET A 29 2.92 -1.55 -21.23
CA MET A 29 2.97 -0.99 -22.60
C MET A 29 3.17 0.52 -22.63
N ILE A 30 3.05 1.21 -21.50
CA ILE A 30 3.34 2.63 -21.37
C ILE A 30 4.85 2.84 -21.53
N GLN A 31 5.26 3.62 -22.54
CA GLN A 31 6.67 3.74 -22.93
C GLN A 31 7.50 4.53 -21.92
N ASP A 32 7.14 5.76 -21.63
CA ASP A 32 7.84 6.59 -20.64
C ASP A 32 7.01 6.66 -19.35
N LYS A 33 7.23 5.68 -18.45
CA LYS A 33 6.46 5.58 -17.22
C LYS A 33 6.70 6.74 -16.26
N GLU A 34 7.92 7.26 -16.19
CA GLU A 34 8.21 8.40 -15.30
C GLU A 34 7.47 9.66 -15.74
N LYS A 35 7.45 9.94 -17.04
CA LYS A 35 6.70 11.04 -17.63
C LYS A 35 5.20 10.85 -17.43
N ALA A 36 4.69 9.63 -17.68
CA ALA A 36 3.29 9.30 -17.51
C ALA A 36 2.84 9.48 -16.03
N ILE A 37 3.65 9.03 -15.08
CA ILE A 37 3.41 9.23 -13.65
C ILE A 37 3.41 10.71 -13.30
N ALA A 38 4.34 11.50 -13.84
CA ALA A 38 4.39 12.94 -13.61
C ALA A 38 3.13 13.67 -14.13
N GLU A 39 2.49 13.18 -15.18
CA GLU A 39 1.23 13.72 -15.71
C GLU A 39 0.03 13.51 -14.76
N LEU A 40 0.14 12.65 -13.78
CA LEU A 40 -0.89 12.45 -12.75
C LEU A 40 -0.90 13.58 -11.69
N GLN A 41 0.15 14.39 -11.64
CA GLN A 41 0.26 15.51 -10.69
C GLN A 41 -0.91 16.48 -10.87
N GLY A 42 -1.46 16.98 -9.76
CA GLY A 42 -2.57 17.92 -9.75
C GLY A 42 -3.92 17.33 -10.15
N THR A 43 -4.01 16.02 -10.38
CA THR A 43 -5.25 15.33 -10.77
C THR A 43 -5.87 14.57 -9.60
N ASP A 44 -7.11 14.11 -9.78
CA ASP A 44 -7.82 13.23 -8.84
C ASP A 44 -7.60 11.74 -9.15
N PHE A 45 -6.56 11.39 -9.88
CA PHE A 45 -6.31 10.04 -10.37
C PHE A 45 -6.45 8.97 -9.28
N PHE A 46 -5.89 9.20 -8.09
CA PHE A 46 -5.94 8.23 -7.00
C PHE A 46 -7.34 8.00 -6.42
N ASN A 47 -8.31 8.86 -6.73
CA ASN A 47 -9.70 8.63 -6.40
C ASN A 47 -10.44 7.77 -7.44
N THR A 48 -9.83 7.52 -8.59
CA THR A 48 -10.45 6.76 -9.70
C THR A 48 -10.14 5.26 -9.67
N LEU A 49 -9.33 4.80 -8.73
CA LEU A 49 -8.85 3.43 -8.68
C LEU A 49 -9.96 2.46 -8.28
N ASP A 50 -10.01 1.31 -8.94
CA ASP A 50 -10.83 0.19 -8.49
C ASP A 50 -10.12 -0.57 -7.36
N VAL A 51 -10.87 -1.32 -6.58
CA VAL A 51 -10.32 -2.32 -5.66
C VAL A 51 -9.95 -3.58 -6.44
N PHE A 52 -9.03 -4.37 -5.91
CA PHE A 52 -8.87 -5.75 -6.35
C PHE A 52 -10.01 -6.62 -5.78
N PRO A 53 -10.34 -7.75 -6.40
CA PRO A 53 -11.33 -8.69 -5.86
C PRO A 53 -11.00 -9.17 -4.45
N THR A 54 -9.72 -9.14 -4.07
CA THR A 54 -9.19 -9.59 -2.78
C THR A 54 -9.03 -8.48 -1.74
N SER A 55 -9.25 -7.22 -2.12
CA SER A 55 -8.96 -6.06 -1.25
C SER A 55 -9.79 -6.05 0.03
N GLU A 56 -11.09 -6.29 -0.07
CA GLU A 56 -11.98 -6.31 1.10
C GLU A 56 -11.59 -7.42 2.09
N LYS A 57 -11.27 -8.60 1.58
CA LYS A 57 -10.81 -9.72 2.40
C LYS A 57 -9.53 -9.38 3.16
N LEU A 58 -8.56 -8.77 2.47
CA LEU A 58 -7.29 -8.40 3.09
C LEU A 58 -7.47 -7.30 4.14
N VAL A 59 -8.25 -6.26 3.86
CA VAL A 59 -8.52 -5.18 4.81
C VAL A 59 -9.29 -5.70 6.03
N ASN A 60 -10.29 -6.56 5.83
CA ASN A 60 -11.04 -7.16 6.95
C ASN A 60 -10.14 -8.05 7.81
N PHE A 61 -9.23 -8.81 7.20
CA PHE A 61 -8.22 -9.54 7.95
C PHE A 61 -7.32 -8.62 8.77
N ALA A 62 -6.80 -7.55 8.15
CA ALA A 62 -5.97 -6.57 8.84
C ALA A 62 -6.68 -5.96 10.05
N ARG A 63 -7.96 -5.58 9.90
CA ARG A 63 -8.80 -5.10 11.01
C ARG A 63 -8.91 -6.13 12.15
N SER A 64 -9.04 -7.40 11.81
CA SER A 64 -9.18 -8.47 12.81
C SER A 64 -7.94 -8.66 13.67
N THR A 65 -6.78 -8.17 13.24
CA THR A 65 -5.54 -8.22 14.04
C THR A 65 -5.57 -7.23 15.23
N GLY A 66 -6.45 -6.25 15.18
CA GLY A 66 -6.61 -5.23 16.23
C GLY A 66 -5.64 -4.05 16.14
N ASP A 67 -4.48 -4.20 15.49
CA ASP A 67 -3.48 -3.14 15.31
C ASP A 67 -2.99 -3.13 13.86
N TRP A 68 -3.62 -2.30 13.05
CA TRP A 68 -3.35 -2.21 11.61
C TRP A 68 -3.37 -0.77 11.12
N GLY A 69 -2.79 -0.55 9.96
CA GLY A 69 -2.76 0.76 9.32
C GLY A 69 -2.46 0.71 7.83
N ILE A 70 -2.41 1.88 7.25
CA ILE A 70 -2.01 2.11 5.85
C ILE A 70 -0.68 2.85 5.84
N CYS A 71 0.26 2.39 5.04
CA CYS A 71 1.53 3.07 4.78
C CYS A 71 1.76 3.15 3.28
N SER A 72 1.45 4.29 2.68
CA SER A 72 1.47 4.51 1.24
C SER A 72 2.38 5.68 0.87
N SER A 73 3.10 5.56 -0.24
CA SER A 73 3.91 6.65 -0.77
C SER A 73 3.02 7.61 -1.58
N PRO A 74 3.00 8.90 -1.26
CA PRO A 74 2.33 9.88 -2.10
C PRO A 74 3.09 10.07 -3.41
N LEU A 75 2.41 10.63 -4.41
CA LEU A 75 3.03 10.90 -5.71
C LEU A 75 4.16 11.92 -5.57
N ARG A 76 5.31 11.58 -6.12
CA ARG A 76 6.46 12.48 -6.14
C ARG A 76 6.14 13.75 -6.91
N GLY A 77 6.42 14.92 -6.30
CA GLY A 77 6.11 16.22 -6.87
C GLY A 77 4.67 16.69 -6.68
N ASP A 78 3.80 15.85 -6.07
CA ASP A 78 2.38 16.17 -5.82
C ASP A 78 1.91 15.55 -4.50
N ARG A 79 2.71 15.68 -3.47
CA ARG A 79 2.54 14.97 -2.21
C ARG A 79 1.19 15.20 -1.56
N ASP A 80 0.82 16.46 -1.34
CA ASP A 80 -0.37 16.81 -0.57
C ASP A 80 -1.65 16.48 -1.33
N ASN A 81 -1.72 16.78 -2.61
CA ASN A 81 -2.86 16.47 -3.46
C ASN A 81 -3.07 14.97 -3.61
N SER A 82 -2.01 14.21 -3.90
CA SER A 82 -2.13 12.75 -4.05
C SER A 82 -2.49 12.08 -2.72
N ALA A 83 -1.94 12.51 -1.60
CA ALA A 83 -2.31 12.03 -0.28
C ALA A 83 -3.79 12.33 0.06
N TYR A 84 -4.27 13.53 -0.28
CA TYR A 84 -5.68 13.89 -0.13
C TYR A 84 -6.59 12.91 -0.87
N TRP A 85 -6.34 12.66 -2.14
CA TRP A 85 -7.18 11.76 -2.95
C TRP A 85 -7.07 10.30 -2.52
N LYS A 86 -5.92 9.86 -2.07
CA LYS A 86 -5.75 8.53 -1.45
C LYS A 86 -6.59 8.39 -0.19
N ARG A 87 -6.62 9.41 0.66
CA ARG A 87 -7.46 9.42 1.87
C ARG A 87 -8.95 9.41 1.52
N VAL A 88 -9.38 10.20 0.54
CA VAL A 88 -10.77 10.18 0.03
C VAL A 88 -11.13 8.79 -0.46
N TRP A 89 -10.25 8.16 -1.25
CA TRP A 89 -10.47 6.81 -1.75
C TRP A 89 -10.63 5.78 -0.62
N LEU A 90 -9.75 5.82 0.36
CA LEU A 90 -9.83 4.93 1.54
C LEU A 90 -11.16 5.13 2.30
N THR A 91 -11.59 6.37 2.46
CA THR A 91 -12.86 6.71 3.11
C THR A 91 -14.05 6.14 2.31
N ASP A 92 -14.07 6.37 1.01
CA ASP A 92 -15.17 5.93 0.13
C ASP A 92 -15.27 4.40 0.04
N LYS A 93 -14.14 3.69 0.10
CA LYS A 93 -14.10 2.22 0.10
C LYS A 93 -14.36 1.61 1.49
N GLY A 94 -14.41 2.42 2.53
CA GLY A 94 -14.54 1.92 3.90
C GLY A 94 -13.27 1.26 4.43
N PHE A 95 -12.10 1.66 3.93
CA PHE A 95 -10.78 1.10 4.25
C PHE A 95 -9.91 2.04 5.09
N LEU A 96 -10.46 3.14 5.58
CA LEU A 96 -9.70 4.12 6.36
C LEU A 96 -9.36 3.53 7.74
N PRO A 97 -8.07 3.48 8.12
CA PRO A 97 -7.65 3.07 9.46
C PRO A 97 -7.80 4.22 10.46
N ASP A 98 -7.44 3.98 11.72
CA ASP A 98 -7.25 5.05 12.70
C ASP A 98 -6.27 6.10 12.14
N ILE A 99 -6.54 7.38 12.43
CA ILE A 99 -5.74 8.51 11.93
C ILE A 99 -4.25 8.38 12.31
N ASN A 100 -3.95 7.81 13.46
CA ASN A 100 -2.59 7.58 13.92
C ASN A 100 -1.87 6.45 13.17
N LYS A 101 -2.61 5.67 12.40
CA LYS A 101 -2.12 4.55 11.59
C LYS A 101 -2.28 4.79 10.09
N LEU A 102 -2.60 6.01 9.69
CA LEU A 102 -2.63 6.44 8.29
C LEU A 102 -1.36 7.23 7.98
N ILE A 103 -0.46 6.62 7.21
CA ILE A 103 0.87 7.16 6.93
C ILE A 103 1.03 7.36 5.42
N PHE A 104 1.29 8.60 5.02
CA PHE A 104 1.69 8.94 3.66
C PHE A 104 3.13 9.45 3.67
N THR A 105 4.05 8.63 3.15
CA THR A 105 5.49 8.94 3.16
C THR A 105 6.24 8.22 2.05
N GLY A 106 7.26 8.87 1.51
CA GLY A 106 8.25 8.24 0.64
C GLY A 106 9.34 7.49 1.42
N MET A 107 9.35 7.60 2.75
CA MET A 107 10.35 7.01 3.65
C MET A 107 9.67 6.04 4.61
N LYS A 108 9.03 5.00 4.06
CA LYS A 108 8.25 4.01 4.83
C LYS A 108 9.06 3.35 5.94
N GLU A 109 10.34 3.11 5.69
CA GLU A 109 11.28 2.46 6.61
C GLU A 109 11.43 3.17 7.97
N LYS A 110 11.03 4.43 8.07
CA LYS A 110 10.99 5.16 9.37
C LYS A 110 9.95 4.60 10.34
N PHE A 111 9.02 3.81 9.84
CA PHE A 111 7.94 3.19 10.60
C PHE A 111 8.12 1.68 10.78
N ALA A 112 9.28 1.15 10.41
CA ALA A 112 9.58 -0.29 10.46
C ALA A 112 9.56 -0.87 11.87
N VAL A 113 9.83 -0.05 12.88
CA VAL A 113 9.77 -0.43 14.29
C VAL A 113 8.91 0.56 15.08
N ASP A 114 8.25 0.05 16.10
CA ASP A 114 7.52 0.89 17.05
C ASP A 114 8.52 1.78 17.83
N LYS A 115 8.20 3.06 17.94
CA LYS A 115 9.09 4.03 18.59
C LYS A 115 9.13 3.91 20.10
N LEU A 116 8.11 3.30 20.71
CA LEU A 116 7.97 3.19 22.15
C LEU A 116 8.74 1.99 22.70
N ASP A 117 8.61 0.84 22.04
CA ASP A 117 9.18 -0.42 22.55
C ASP A 117 10.17 -1.09 21.58
N GLY A 118 10.36 -0.54 20.38
CA GLY A 118 11.27 -1.08 19.37
C GLY A 118 10.79 -2.37 18.71
N SER A 119 9.55 -2.79 18.96
CA SER A 119 9.00 -3.99 18.33
C SER A 119 8.89 -3.81 16.81
N PRO A 120 9.13 -4.88 16.02
CA PRO A 120 9.03 -4.79 14.58
C PRO A 120 7.57 -4.63 14.14
N ASN A 121 7.33 -3.75 13.17
CA ASN A 121 6.07 -3.65 12.45
C ASN A 121 6.13 -4.47 11.16
N ILE A 122 4.96 -4.89 10.67
CA ILE A 122 4.83 -5.64 9.42
C ILE A 122 4.45 -4.68 8.31
N LEU A 123 5.10 -4.77 7.15
CA LEU A 123 4.69 -4.08 5.92
C LEU A 123 4.38 -5.09 4.83
N VAL A 124 3.19 -4.97 4.25
CA VAL A 124 2.78 -5.65 3.01
C VAL A 124 2.85 -4.62 1.89
N ASP A 125 3.71 -4.84 0.92
CA ASP A 125 3.99 -3.89 -0.17
C ASP A 125 4.35 -4.66 -1.45
N ASP A 126 4.01 -4.12 -2.61
CA ASP A 126 4.31 -4.75 -3.91
C ASP A 126 5.69 -4.37 -4.45
N LYS A 127 6.35 -3.40 -3.84
CA LYS A 127 7.64 -2.88 -4.31
C LYS A 127 8.81 -3.48 -3.54
N PRO A 128 9.68 -4.28 -4.20
CA PRO A 128 10.81 -4.93 -3.55
C PRO A 128 11.73 -3.98 -2.79
N SER A 129 11.98 -2.77 -3.32
CA SER A 129 12.84 -1.78 -2.68
C SER A 129 12.25 -1.23 -1.36
N ASN A 130 10.94 -1.11 -1.26
CA ASN A 130 10.28 -0.72 0.00
C ASN A 130 10.44 -1.83 1.05
N ILE A 131 10.24 -3.08 0.63
CA ILE A 131 10.42 -4.25 1.51
C ILE A 131 11.85 -4.36 2.01
N SER A 132 12.85 -4.22 1.13
CA SER A 132 14.26 -4.27 1.53
C SER A 132 14.61 -3.20 2.57
N ARG A 133 14.23 -1.94 2.32
CA ARG A 133 14.50 -0.85 3.26
C ARG A 133 13.80 -1.03 4.60
N TRP A 134 12.57 -1.57 4.56
CA TRP A 134 11.82 -1.87 5.79
C TRP A 134 12.52 -2.92 6.65
N ILE A 135 12.96 -4.01 6.03
CA ILE A 135 13.71 -5.08 6.70
C ILE A 135 15.03 -4.57 7.26
N ASP A 136 15.77 -3.76 6.49
CA ASP A 136 17.04 -3.17 6.90
C ASP A 136 16.90 -2.29 8.16
N LYS A 137 15.71 -1.75 8.41
CA LYS A 137 15.39 -0.96 9.61
C LYS A 137 14.75 -1.78 10.74
N GLY A 138 14.76 -3.09 10.64
CA GLY A 138 14.33 -4.00 11.71
C GLY A 138 12.85 -4.39 11.64
N GLY A 139 12.13 -3.99 10.62
CA GLY A 139 10.75 -4.41 10.40
C GLY A 139 10.62 -5.76 9.71
N ILE A 140 9.41 -6.26 9.60
CA ILE A 140 9.07 -7.49 8.89
C ILE A 140 8.39 -7.11 7.58
N GLY A 141 9.01 -7.38 6.46
CA GLY A 141 8.50 -7.06 5.13
C GLY A 141 7.95 -8.29 4.43
N ILE A 142 6.77 -8.16 3.81
CA ILE A 142 6.15 -9.22 3.00
C ILE A 142 5.83 -8.64 1.62
N LEU A 143 6.50 -9.16 0.60
CA LEU A 143 6.24 -8.78 -0.78
C LEU A 143 4.92 -9.41 -1.25
N TYR A 144 4.02 -8.58 -1.76
CA TYR A 144 2.72 -9.02 -2.24
C TYR A 144 2.18 -8.07 -3.30
N GLN A 145 1.79 -8.63 -4.43
CA GLN A 145 1.09 -7.94 -5.52
C GLN A 145 -0.25 -8.63 -5.76
N ALA A 146 -1.36 -7.91 -5.58
CA ALA A 146 -2.70 -8.50 -5.52
C ALA A 146 -3.15 -9.21 -6.80
N ASN A 147 -2.68 -8.76 -7.97
CA ASN A 147 -3.00 -9.38 -9.25
C ASN A 147 -2.09 -10.57 -9.63
N GLU A 148 -1.10 -10.90 -8.80
CA GLU A 148 -0.15 -11.99 -9.07
C GLU A 148 -0.05 -13.01 -7.93
N ASN A 149 -0.29 -12.60 -6.69
CA ASN A 149 -0.07 -13.42 -5.50
C ASN A 149 -1.39 -13.83 -4.83
N SER A 150 -1.38 -14.95 -4.14
CA SER A 150 -2.53 -15.44 -3.36
C SER A 150 -2.70 -14.65 -2.06
N VAL A 151 -3.89 -14.09 -1.85
CA VAL A 151 -4.23 -13.42 -0.59
C VAL A 151 -4.30 -14.42 0.58
N ASP A 152 -4.71 -15.66 0.34
CA ASP A 152 -4.78 -16.69 1.37
C ASP A 152 -3.40 -17.09 1.87
N GLU A 153 -2.42 -17.19 0.98
CA GLU A 153 -1.03 -17.43 1.36
C GLU A 153 -0.41 -16.25 2.10
N LEU A 154 -0.75 -15.02 1.70
CA LEU A 154 -0.35 -13.82 2.41
C LEU A 154 -0.87 -13.83 3.85
N ILE A 155 -2.17 -14.08 4.04
CA ILE A 155 -2.81 -14.15 5.35
C ILE A 155 -2.12 -15.18 6.24
N LYS A 156 -1.85 -16.37 5.73
CA LYS A 156 -1.10 -17.41 6.46
C LYS A 156 0.29 -16.98 6.90
N LYS A 157 1.00 -16.26 6.03
CA LYS A 157 2.33 -15.70 6.37
C LYS A 157 2.22 -14.68 7.51
N ILE A 158 1.26 -13.78 7.43
CA ILE A 158 1.04 -12.77 8.48
C ILE A 158 0.65 -13.44 9.80
N GLU A 159 -0.28 -14.39 9.78
CA GLU A 159 -0.68 -15.14 10.98
C GLU A 159 0.51 -15.84 11.65
N LYS A 160 1.40 -16.45 10.85
CA LYS A 160 2.61 -17.08 11.35
C LYS A 160 3.52 -16.09 12.07
N VAL A 161 3.71 -14.91 11.49
CA VAL A 161 4.49 -13.82 12.11
C VAL A 161 3.85 -13.38 13.43
N LEU A 162 2.55 -13.12 13.43
CA LEU A 162 1.83 -12.67 14.64
C LEU A 162 1.85 -13.69 15.77
N LYS A 163 1.82 -14.99 15.46
CA LYS A 163 1.91 -16.08 16.45
C LYS A 163 3.32 -16.24 17.02
N SER A 164 4.35 -15.80 16.31
CA SER A 164 5.76 -15.91 16.71
C SER A 164 6.24 -14.70 17.53
N ALA A 165 5.42 -13.68 17.63
CA ALA A 165 5.74 -12.44 18.31
C ALA A 165 5.45 -12.52 19.81
#